data_a560f5c5fbff848f9556459840f0c9cc
#
_entry.id   a560f5c5fbff848f9556459840f0c9cc
#
_cell.length_a   1.000
_cell.length_b   1.000
_cell.length_c   1.000
_cell.angle_alpha   90.00
_cell.angle_beta   90.00
_cell.angle_gamma   90.00
#
_symmetry.space_group_name_H-M   'P 1'
#
loop_
_entity.id
_entity.type
_entity.pdbx_description
1 polymer ?
#
loop_
_entity_poly.entity_id
_entity_poly.type
_entity_poly.pdbx_seq_one_letter_code
_entity_poly.pdbx_strand_id
1 'polypeptide(L)'
;MKAQPLIAVRDVERSSRWYQQLLDCESGHGGPEYEQIVRDEEIVLQLHAWDAHGHPNLCDADAAPHGFGVLLWFQMSGFDKAVAQARALGAEILEEPHVNPRANHRECWIRDPDGYVVVLVSNVGDVLESHDQ
;
A
#
# COMPACT_ATOMS: atom_id res chain seq x y z
N MET A 1 4.79 -18.71 9.44
CA MET A 1 5.40 -17.88 8.36
C MET A 1 4.69 -16.55 8.28
N LYS A 2 5.43 -15.47 8.11
CA LYS A 2 4.86 -14.13 7.92
C LYS A 2 5.45 -13.51 6.66
N ALA A 3 4.58 -13.07 5.76
CA ALA A 3 5.02 -12.34 4.58
C ALA A 3 5.26 -10.89 4.97
N GLN A 4 6.43 -10.35 4.64
CA GLN A 4 6.83 -8.98 4.99
C GLN A 4 7.46 -8.30 3.77
N PRO A 5 6.65 -7.99 2.76
CA PRO A 5 7.17 -7.42 1.52
C PRO A 5 7.90 -6.11 1.74
N LEU A 6 8.91 -5.86 0.94
CA LEU A 6 9.70 -4.64 0.97
C LEU A 6 9.70 -4.02 -0.42
N ILE A 7 9.47 -2.72 -0.49
CA ILE A 7 9.56 -1.95 -1.72
C ILE A 7 10.57 -0.82 -1.58
N ALA A 8 11.23 -0.47 -2.67
CA ALA A 8 12.10 0.69 -2.73
C ALA A 8 11.28 1.91 -3.10
N VAL A 9 11.50 3.02 -2.38
CA VAL A 9 10.77 4.28 -2.58
C VAL A 9 11.76 5.44 -2.60
N ARG A 10 11.37 6.54 -3.23
CA ARG A 10 12.23 7.71 -3.37
C ARG A 10 12.36 8.49 -2.06
N ASP A 11 11.29 8.59 -1.29
CA ASP A 11 11.25 9.33 -0.03
C ASP A 11 10.57 8.46 1.02
N VAL A 12 11.38 7.79 1.83
CA VAL A 12 10.89 6.80 2.80
C VAL A 12 9.94 7.45 3.81
N GLU A 13 10.30 8.62 4.33
CA GLU A 13 9.48 9.29 5.35
C GLU A 13 8.14 9.77 4.78
N ARG A 14 8.13 10.30 3.58
CA ARG A 14 6.89 10.71 2.89
C ARG A 14 6.01 9.49 2.61
N SER A 15 6.58 8.44 2.07
CA SER A 15 5.84 7.20 1.78
C SER A 15 5.31 6.57 3.05
N SER A 16 6.09 6.61 4.15
CA SER A 16 5.64 6.11 5.44
C SER A 16 4.39 6.83 5.93
N ARG A 17 4.39 8.17 5.88
CA ARG A 17 3.21 8.95 6.29
C ARG A 17 2.00 8.61 5.42
N TRP A 18 2.21 8.44 4.13
CA TRP A 18 1.14 8.11 3.19
C TRP A 18 0.51 6.75 3.53
N TYR A 19 1.34 5.72 3.73
CA TYR A 19 0.84 4.38 4.09
C TYR A 19 0.20 4.35 5.48
N GLN A 20 0.76 5.07 6.45
CA GLN A 20 0.17 5.16 7.78
C GLN A 20 -1.26 5.72 7.73
N GLN A 21 -1.46 6.78 6.95
CA GLN A 21 -2.79 7.39 6.82
C GLN A 21 -3.74 6.51 6.01
N LEU A 22 -3.27 5.95 4.90
CA LEU A 22 -4.10 5.09 4.05
C LEU A 22 -4.62 3.87 4.79
N LEU A 23 -3.72 3.16 5.47
CA LEU A 23 -3.99 1.84 6.03
C LEU A 23 -4.31 1.86 7.52
N ASP A 24 -4.32 3.03 8.14
CA ASP A 24 -4.47 3.17 9.59
C ASP A 24 -3.39 2.36 10.32
N CYS A 25 -2.15 2.62 9.98
CA CYS A 25 -0.98 1.93 10.49
C CYS A 25 -0.07 2.88 11.25
N GLU A 26 0.93 2.31 11.90
CA GLU A 26 1.94 3.03 12.67
C GLU A 26 3.32 2.82 12.06
N SER A 27 4.23 3.76 12.35
CA SER A 27 5.66 3.61 12.06
C SER A 27 6.29 2.67 13.07
N GLY A 28 6.96 1.64 12.59
CA GLY A 28 7.65 0.68 13.47
C GLY A 28 9.14 0.91 13.59
N HIS A 29 9.73 1.75 12.73
CA HIS A 29 11.17 2.01 12.75
C HIS A 29 11.48 3.50 12.64
N GLY A 30 11.07 4.12 11.54
CA GLY A 30 11.35 5.53 11.27
C GLY A 30 12.73 5.77 10.68
N GLY A 31 12.85 6.88 9.98
CA GLY A 31 14.10 7.32 9.39
C GLY A 31 14.06 7.42 7.86
N PRO A 32 15.12 8.01 7.26
CA PRO A 32 15.13 8.28 5.82
C PRO A 32 15.54 7.08 4.96
N GLU A 33 16.11 6.03 5.55
CA GLU A 33 16.65 4.91 4.77
C GLU A 33 15.77 3.68 4.81
N TYR A 34 15.05 3.46 5.91
CA TYR A 34 14.27 2.25 6.13
C TYR A 34 13.08 2.53 7.05
N GLU A 35 11.97 1.84 6.80
CA GLU A 35 10.78 1.98 7.61
C GLU A 35 9.98 0.68 7.62
N GLN A 36 9.26 0.48 8.71
CA GLN A 36 8.29 -0.60 8.86
C GLN A 36 6.91 0.01 9.04
N ILE A 37 5.97 -0.42 8.23
CA ILE A 37 4.56 -0.06 8.38
C ILE A 37 3.91 -1.17 9.17
N VAL A 38 3.39 -0.84 10.36
CA VAL A 38 2.93 -1.81 11.36
C VAL A 38 1.45 -1.61 11.64
N ARG A 39 0.71 -2.69 11.66
CA ARG A 39 -0.68 -2.71 12.10
C ARG A 39 -0.91 -3.95 12.98
N ASP A 40 -1.55 -3.76 14.14
CA ASP A 40 -1.83 -4.84 15.08
C ASP A 40 -0.57 -5.62 15.44
N GLU A 41 0.52 -4.89 15.68
CA GLU A 41 1.82 -5.43 16.07
C GLU A 41 2.53 -6.24 14.98
N GLU A 42 2.01 -6.22 13.75
CA GLU A 42 2.61 -6.94 12.64
C GLU A 42 3.09 -5.99 11.53
N ILE A 43 4.24 -6.32 10.95
CA ILE A 43 4.75 -5.59 9.79
C ILE A 43 3.92 -6.00 8.58
N VAL A 44 3.27 -5.03 7.95
CA VAL A 44 2.47 -5.27 6.74
C VAL A 44 3.21 -4.87 5.47
N LEU A 45 4.19 -3.97 5.59
CA LEU A 45 4.98 -3.49 4.47
C LEU A 45 6.28 -2.91 5.01
N GLN A 46 7.37 -3.08 4.28
CA GLN A 46 8.64 -2.42 4.56
C GLN A 46 8.98 -1.45 3.44
N LEU A 47 9.54 -0.30 3.80
CA LEU A 47 9.99 0.70 2.84
C LEU A 47 11.50 0.85 2.95
N HIS A 48 12.18 0.98 1.83
CA HIS A 48 13.63 1.16 1.79
C HIS A 48 13.98 2.23 0.75
N ALA A 49 14.94 3.08 1.07
CA ALA A 49 15.45 4.01 0.07
C ALA A 49 16.18 3.23 -1.03
N TRP A 50 16.16 3.76 -2.25
CA TRP A 50 17.00 3.23 -3.32
C TRP A 50 18.46 3.32 -2.87
N ASP A 51 19.20 2.22 -3.02
CA ASP A 51 20.54 2.07 -2.48
C ASP A 51 21.50 1.55 -3.55
N ALA A 52 22.35 2.44 -4.04
CA ALA A 52 23.30 2.11 -5.09
C ALA A 52 24.48 1.25 -4.63
N HIS A 53 24.62 1.00 -3.32
CA HIS A 53 25.86 0.42 -2.81
C HIS A 53 25.73 -0.94 -2.13
N GLY A 54 24.61 -1.29 -1.55
CA GLY A 54 24.47 -2.47 -0.73
C GLY A 54 23.48 -3.52 -1.22
N HIS A 55 22.52 -3.14 -2.06
CA HIS A 55 21.41 -4.00 -2.45
C HIS A 55 21.23 -3.97 -3.98
N PRO A 56 21.72 -4.98 -4.69
CA PRO A 56 21.70 -4.95 -6.17
C PRO A 56 20.33 -4.71 -6.78
N ASN A 57 19.26 -5.23 -6.16
CA ASN A 57 17.90 -5.07 -6.67
C ASN A 57 17.27 -3.71 -6.31
N LEU A 58 17.94 -2.92 -5.49
CA LEU A 58 17.48 -1.61 -5.05
C LEU A 58 18.45 -0.50 -5.47
N CYS A 59 19.30 -0.76 -6.46
CA CYS A 59 20.44 0.12 -6.72
C CYS A 59 20.15 1.29 -7.65
N ASP A 60 19.08 1.25 -8.45
CA ASP A 60 18.83 2.30 -9.42
C ASP A 60 17.35 2.57 -9.59
N ALA A 61 16.91 3.72 -9.07
CA ALA A 61 15.52 4.16 -9.13
C ALA A 61 15.00 4.36 -10.56
N ASP A 62 15.89 4.56 -11.52
CA ASP A 62 15.52 4.90 -12.88
C ASP A 62 15.71 3.74 -13.87
N ALA A 63 16.21 2.60 -13.40
CA ALA A 63 16.61 1.49 -14.27
C ALA A 63 15.42 0.74 -14.89
N ALA A 64 14.24 0.77 -14.27
CA ALA A 64 13.07 0.01 -14.73
C ALA A 64 11.77 0.66 -14.26
N PRO A 65 10.63 0.33 -14.89
CA PRO A 65 9.33 0.75 -14.37
C PRO A 65 9.11 0.18 -12.96
N HIS A 66 8.80 1.05 -12.02
CA HIS A 66 8.58 0.63 -10.63
C HIS A 66 7.28 -0.13 -10.49
N GLY A 67 7.32 -1.24 -9.76
CA GLY A 67 6.13 -2.00 -9.42
C GLY A 67 5.48 -2.74 -10.56
N PHE A 68 6.12 -2.82 -11.72
CA PHE A 68 5.58 -3.58 -12.84
C PHE A 68 5.59 -5.08 -12.49
N GLY A 69 4.44 -5.72 -12.62
CA GLY A 69 4.28 -7.13 -12.25
C GLY A 69 4.08 -7.38 -10.75
N VAL A 70 3.87 -6.33 -9.96
CA VAL A 70 3.63 -6.41 -8.51
C VAL A 70 2.35 -5.67 -8.16
N LEU A 71 1.52 -6.29 -7.34
CA LEU A 71 0.38 -5.64 -6.70
C LEU A 71 0.58 -5.73 -5.19
N LEU A 72 0.49 -4.59 -4.52
CA LEU A 72 0.52 -4.55 -3.06
C LEU A 72 -0.90 -4.73 -2.56
N TRP A 73 -1.21 -5.92 -2.13
CA TRP A 73 -2.57 -6.39 -1.84
C TRP A 73 -2.83 -6.35 -0.34
N PHE A 74 -3.79 -5.53 0.08
CA PHE A 74 -4.14 -5.39 1.50
C PHE A 74 -5.61 -5.71 1.72
N GLN A 75 -5.87 -6.88 2.30
CA GLN A 75 -7.22 -7.27 2.72
C GLN A 75 -7.43 -6.80 4.16
N MET A 76 -8.56 -6.15 4.41
CA MET A 76 -8.77 -5.51 5.70
C MET A 76 -10.25 -5.31 6.03
N SER A 77 -10.54 -5.25 7.32
CA SER A 77 -11.75 -4.58 7.80
C SER A 77 -11.55 -3.06 7.62
N GLY A 78 -12.61 -2.32 7.46
CA GLY A 78 -12.50 -0.88 7.27
C GLY A 78 -12.16 -0.49 5.84
N PHE A 79 -12.60 -1.27 4.87
CA PHE A 79 -12.42 -0.99 3.45
C PHE A 79 -12.92 0.40 3.08
N ASP A 80 -14.14 0.76 3.52
CA ASP A 80 -14.73 2.06 3.18
C ASP A 80 -13.92 3.22 3.77
N LYS A 81 -13.40 3.05 4.98
CA LYS A 81 -12.53 4.06 5.60
C LYS A 81 -11.23 4.21 4.81
N ALA A 82 -10.63 3.11 4.36
CA ALA A 82 -9.40 3.15 3.57
C ALA A 82 -9.63 3.85 2.23
N VAL A 83 -10.75 3.58 1.58
CA VAL A 83 -11.12 4.29 0.33
C VAL A 83 -11.29 5.79 0.58
N ALA A 84 -11.95 6.17 1.66
CA ALA A 84 -12.11 7.58 2.02
C ALA A 84 -10.75 8.24 2.27
N GLN A 85 -9.83 7.55 2.93
CA GLN A 85 -8.48 8.06 3.16
C GLN A 85 -7.69 8.20 1.86
N ALA A 86 -7.83 7.24 0.94
CA ALA A 86 -7.20 7.35 -0.37
C ALA A 86 -7.66 8.60 -1.11
N ARG A 87 -8.94 8.90 -1.08
CA ARG A 87 -9.49 10.13 -1.68
C ARG A 87 -8.96 11.38 -0.98
N ALA A 88 -8.90 11.37 0.35
CA ALA A 88 -8.40 12.51 1.13
C ALA A 88 -6.92 12.77 0.86
N LEU A 89 -6.13 11.74 0.60
CA LEU A 89 -4.72 11.84 0.22
C LEU A 89 -4.51 12.28 -1.23
N GLY A 90 -5.58 12.37 -2.03
CA GLY A 90 -5.48 12.69 -3.45
C GLY A 90 -4.85 11.58 -4.28
N ALA A 91 -4.96 10.33 -3.83
CA ALA A 91 -4.40 9.21 -4.55
C ALA A 91 -5.05 9.04 -5.93
N GLU A 92 -4.24 8.67 -6.91
CA GLU A 92 -4.76 8.32 -8.23
C GLU A 92 -5.53 7.01 -8.13
N ILE A 93 -6.82 7.03 -8.44
CA ILE A 93 -7.66 5.83 -8.39
C ILE A 93 -7.68 5.21 -9.79
N LEU A 94 -7.14 3.99 -9.89
CA LEU A 94 -7.08 3.24 -11.14
C LEU A 94 -8.38 2.49 -11.40
N GLU A 95 -8.97 1.91 -10.35
CA GLU A 95 -10.26 1.26 -10.40
C GLU A 95 -11.06 1.65 -9.18
N GLU A 96 -12.21 2.25 -9.40
CA GLU A 96 -13.13 2.63 -8.32
C GLU A 96 -13.62 1.39 -7.56
N PRO A 97 -14.09 1.54 -6.32
CA PRO A 97 -14.58 0.40 -5.55
C PRO A 97 -15.62 -0.41 -6.33
N HIS A 98 -15.39 -1.71 -6.40
CA HIS A 98 -16.28 -2.62 -7.12
C HIS A 98 -16.20 -4.01 -6.49
N VAL A 99 -17.24 -4.81 -6.72
CA VAL A 99 -17.29 -6.21 -6.28
C VAL A 99 -16.54 -7.06 -7.28
N ASN A 100 -15.62 -7.90 -6.77
CA ASN A 100 -15.04 -8.99 -7.54
C ASN A 100 -15.83 -10.27 -7.21
N PRO A 101 -16.71 -10.73 -8.11
CA PRO A 101 -17.58 -11.86 -7.80
C PRO A 101 -16.83 -13.18 -7.67
N ARG A 102 -15.65 -13.30 -8.28
CA ARG A 102 -14.82 -14.51 -8.19
C ARG A 102 -14.20 -14.67 -6.81
N ALA A 103 -13.91 -13.57 -6.14
CA ALA A 103 -13.28 -13.57 -4.84
C ALA A 103 -14.26 -13.25 -3.70
N ASN A 104 -15.48 -12.86 -4.03
CA ASN A 104 -16.53 -12.51 -3.07
C ASN A 104 -16.09 -11.40 -2.12
N HIS A 105 -15.45 -10.37 -2.65
CA HIS A 105 -15.04 -9.17 -1.91
C HIS A 105 -15.11 -7.94 -2.80
N ARG A 106 -14.92 -6.75 -2.20
CA ARG A 106 -14.78 -5.49 -2.92
C ARG A 106 -13.32 -5.11 -3.06
N GLU A 107 -12.98 -4.43 -4.16
CA GLU A 107 -11.63 -3.96 -4.44
C GLU A 107 -11.65 -2.50 -4.85
N CYS A 108 -10.58 -1.79 -4.50
CA CYS A 108 -10.28 -0.45 -5.03
C CYS A 108 -8.78 -0.41 -5.35
N TRP A 109 -8.43 -0.04 -6.56
CA TRP A 109 -7.05 -0.02 -7.03
C TRP A 109 -6.56 1.42 -7.12
N ILE A 110 -5.43 1.71 -6.48
CA ILE A 110 -4.85 3.06 -6.41
C ILE A 110 -3.35 2.99 -6.69
N ARG A 111 -2.76 4.15 -6.99
CA ARG A 111 -1.31 4.28 -7.11
C ARG A 111 -0.73 4.94 -5.86
N ASP A 112 0.40 4.42 -5.40
CA ASP A 112 1.15 5.08 -4.33
C ASP A 112 2.02 6.21 -4.91
N PRO A 113 2.69 7.02 -4.05
CA PRO A 113 3.51 8.14 -4.53
C PRO A 113 4.66 7.77 -5.46
N ASP A 114 5.11 6.52 -5.46
CA ASP A 114 6.20 6.04 -6.31
C ASP A 114 5.71 5.27 -7.54
N GLY A 115 4.41 5.13 -7.70
CA GLY A 115 3.82 4.46 -8.85
C GLY A 115 3.47 2.99 -8.64
N TYR A 116 3.71 2.44 -7.45
CA TYR A 116 3.27 1.08 -7.13
C TYR A 116 1.76 1.01 -7.06
N VAL A 117 1.20 -0.08 -7.57
CA VAL A 117 -0.25 -0.31 -7.49
C VAL A 117 -0.60 -0.96 -6.16
N VAL A 118 -1.47 -0.29 -5.41
CA VAL A 118 -1.99 -0.75 -4.13
C VAL A 118 -3.44 -1.19 -4.36
N VAL A 119 -3.78 -2.40 -3.93
CA VAL A 119 -5.14 -2.91 -4.00
C VAL A 119 -5.70 -2.98 -2.58
N LEU A 120 -6.73 -2.18 -2.33
CA LEU A 120 -7.49 -2.24 -1.09
C LEU A 120 -8.58 -3.27 -1.28
N VAL A 121 -8.72 -4.19 -0.33
CA VAL A 121 -9.61 -5.34 -0.46
C VAL A 121 -10.42 -5.50 0.82
N SER A 122 -11.74 -5.66 0.68
CA SER A 122 -12.59 -5.95 1.82
C SER A 122 -12.48 -7.41 2.24
N ASN A 123 -12.97 -7.74 3.42
CA ASN A 123 -13.02 -9.12 3.87
C ASN A 123 -13.95 -9.95 2.97
N VAL A 124 -13.67 -11.24 2.85
CA VAL A 124 -14.51 -12.15 2.07
C VAL A 124 -15.95 -12.11 2.61
N GLY A 125 -16.90 -11.97 1.71
CA GLY A 125 -18.30 -11.82 2.05
C GLY A 125 -18.77 -10.38 2.23
N ASP A 126 -17.85 -9.43 2.38
CA ASP A 126 -18.20 -8.01 2.45
C ASP A 126 -18.31 -7.45 1.02
N VAL A 127 -19.50 -7.56 0.47
CA VAL A 127 -19.81 -7.11 -0.89
C VAL A 127 -20.85 -6.01 -0.93
N LEU A 128 -21.20 -5.46 0.23
CA LEU A 128 -22.18 -4.38 0.33
C LEU A 128 -21.51 -3.05 0.06
N GLU A 129 -22.11 -2.23 -0.80
CA GLU A 129 -21.64 -0.88 -1.01
C GLU A 129 -21.93 -0.03 0.23
N SER A 130 -21.00 0.90 0.53
CA SER A 130 -21.23 1.88 1.58
C SER A 130 -22.36 2.82 1.18
N HIS A 131 -23.27 3.12 2.12
CA HIS A 131 -24.32 4.11 1.95
C HIS A 131 -23.90 5.48 2.46
N ASP A 132 -22.72 5.60 3.00
CA ASP A 132 -22.16 6.89 3.46
C ASP A 132 -21.68 7.69 2.25
N GLN A 133 -22.19 8.88 2.16
CA GLN A 133 -21.88 9.81 1.08
C GLN A 133 -20.92 10.89 1.52
#